data_2170b9c6d48cef2c91c6311b5e714aab
#
_entry.id   2170b9c6d48cef2c91c6311b5e714aab
#
_cell.length_a   1.000
_cell.length_b   1.000
_cell.length_c   1.000
_cell.angle_alpha   90.00
_cell.angle_beta   90.00
_cell.angle_gamma   90.00
#
_symmetry.space_group_name_H-M   'P 1'
#
loop_
_entity.id
_entity.type
_entity.pdbx_description
1 polymer ?
#
loop_
_entity_poly.entity_id
_entity_poly.type
_entity_poly.pdbx_seq_one_letter_code
_entity_poly.pdbx_strand_id
1 'polypeptide(L)'
;MSTAQELSNISSDLIWEIVRDNNCYSAKSKKNGGVQFSRDPLNLINKSSRKHSGFVNDKAIGISAGEKGAVVVTTKKAQPNKPAENLTKTTYSGSKSNRKTYQAVANQAAKNSYRADLRSAAVERASAIKQSHKPVKAEPEQKLRGNKAKKAAAASEEN
;
A
#
# COMPACT_ATOMS: atom_id res chain seq x y z
N MET A 1 -7.28 22.88 -7.05
CA MET A 1 -8.33 21.97 -7.55
C MET A 1 -9.41 21.94 -6.49
N SER A 2 -10.58 22.48 -6.82
CA SER A 2 -11.77 22.37 -5.97
C SER A 2 -12.11 20.90 -5.81
N THR A 3 -12.13 20.41 -4.58
CA THR A 3 -12.52 19.03 -4.32
C THR A 3 -14.03 18.93 -4.50
N ALA A 4 -14.49 17.88 -5.13
CA ALA A 4 -15.91 17.59 -5.36
C ALA A 4 -16.82 17.64 -4.11
N GLN A 5 -16.24 17.87 -2.94
CA GLN A 5 -16.92 18.03 -1.65
C GLN A 5 -17.56 19.41 -1.44
N GLU A 6 -17.26 20.39 -2.29
CA GLU A 6 -17.92 21.71 -2.21
C GLU A 6 -19.37 21.68 -2.71
N LEU A 7 -19.74 20.61 -3.43
CA LEU A 7 -21.08 20.43 -3.95
C LEU A 7 -21.80 19.37 -3.11
N SER A 8 -22.42 19.79 -2.02
CA SER A 8 -23.14 18.90 -1.09
C SER A 8 -24.29 18.09 -1.72
N ASN A 9 -24.70 18.46 -2.93
CA ASN A 9 -25.75 17.82 -3.71
C ASN A 9 -25.23 16.76 -4.71
N ILE A 10 -23.91 16.56 -4.82
CA ILE A 10 -23.31 15.57 -5.72
C ILE A 10 -22.79 14.40 -4.92
N SER A 11 -23.30 13.20 -5.22
CA SER A 11 -22.82 11.98 -4.58
C SER A 11 -21.44 11.57 -5.07
N SER A 12 -20.63 10.99 -4.19
CA SER A 12 -19.33 10.44 -4.55
C SER A 12 -19.42 9.29 -5.57
N ASP A 13 -20.59 8.65 -5.68
CA ASP A 13 -20.83 7.59 -6.67
C ASP A 13 -20.98 8.16 -8.08
N LEU A 14 -21.69 9.27 -8.22
CA LEU A 14 -21.79 9.97 -9.51
C LEU A 14 -20.40 10.47 -9.96
N ILE A 15 -19.62 11.03 -9.03
CA ILE A 15 -18.25 11.47 -9.35
C ILE A 15 -17.42 10.27 -9.83
N TRP A 16 -17.54 9.12 -9.17
CA TRP A 16 -16.83 7.91 -9.57
C TRP A 16 -17.19 7.47 -10.99
N GLU A 17 -18.45 7.42 -11.36
CA GLU A 17 -18.88 7.03 -12.69
C GLU A 17 -18.32 7.96 -13.79
N ILE A 18 -18.16 9.25 -13.49
CA ILE A 18 -17.57 10.20 -14.44
C ILE A 18 -16.06 10.00 -14.58
N VAL A 19 -15.34 9.78 -13.46
CA VAL A 19 -13.86 9.81 -13.45
C VAL A 19 -13.21 8.43 -13.53
N ARG A 20 -13.97 7.34 -13.40
CA ARG A 20 -13.43 5.98 -13.35
C ARG A 20 -12.53 5.61 -14.52
N ASP A 21 -12.88 6.07 -15.71
CA ASP A 21 -12.19 5.72 -16.95
C ASP A 21 -11.08 6.71 -17.32
N ASN A 22 -11.15 7.93 -16.83
CA ASN A 22 -10.19 8.98 -17.17
C ASN A 22 -9.89 9.89 -15.98
N ASN A 23 -8.82 9.59 -15.28
CA ASN A 23 -8.28 10.41 -14.18
C ASN A 23 -6.75 10.38 -14.18
N CYS A 24 -6.12 11.36 -13.51
CA CYS A 24 -4.66 11.50 -13.47
C CYS A 24 -3.94 10.32 -12.78
N TYR A 25 -4.64 9.55 -11.96
CA TYR A 25 -4.06 8.39 -11.26
C TYR A 25 -4.20 7.09 -12.05
N SER A 26 -4.99 7.07 -13.12
CA SER A 26 -5.27 5.85 -13.88
C SER A 26 -4.04 5.37 -14.64
N ALA A 27 -3.67 4.11 -14.44
CA ALA A 27 -2.65 3.41 -15.19
C ALA A 27 -3.29 2.22 -15.91
N LYS A 28 -3.54 2.39 -17.20
CA LYS A 28 -4.17 1.38 -18.06
C LYS A 28 -3.10 0.46 -18.65
N SER A 29 -3.28 -0.85 -18.56
CA SER A 29 -2.43 -1.84 -19.22
C SER A 29 -3.29 -2.77 -20.06
N LYS A 30 -2.96 -2.87 -21.35
CA LYS A 30 -3.63 -3.81 -22.27
C LYS A 30 -3.13 -5.25 -22.05
N LYS A 31 -1.92 -5.43 -21.52
CA LYS A 31 -1.25 -6.74 -21.43
C LYS A 31 -1.79 -7.66 -20.32
N ASN A 32 -2.34 -7.13 -19.25
CA ASN A 32 -2.75 -7.91 -18.07
C ASN A 32 -4.26 -8.13 -18.02
N GLY A 33 -4.87 -8.58 -19.11
CA GLY A 33 -6.32 -8.82 -19.16
C GLY A 33 -7.18 -7.56 -18.99
N GLY A 34 -6.63 -6.39 -19.32
CA GLY A 34 -7.35 -5.11 -19.22
C GLY A 34 -7.50 -4.59 -17.79
N VAL A 35 -6.76 -5.10 -16.82
CA VAL A 35 -6.80 -4.61 -15.43
C VAL A 35 -6.31 -3.17 -15.36
N GLN A 36 -7.12 -2.30 -14.77
CA GLN A 36 -6.77 -0.91 -14.51
C GLN A 36 -6.14 -0.77 -13.13
N PHE A 37 -4.96 -0.16 -13.08
CA PHE A 37 -4.27 0.17 -11.85
C PHE A 37 -4.43 1.66 -11.53
N SER A 38 -4.22 2.00 -10.25
CA SER A 38 -4.24 3.38 -9.76
C SER A 38 -2.94 3.72 -9.06
N ARG A 39 -2.44 4.95 -9.31
CA ARG A 39 -1.28 5.54 -8.62
C ARG A 39 -1.69 6.48 -7.50
N ASP A 40 -2.97 6.47 -7.11
CA ASP A 40 -3.47 7.30 -6.02
C ASP A 40 -2.76 6.95 -4.70
N PRO A 41 -2.12 7.91 -4.01
CA PRO A 41 -1.43 7.68 -2.75
C PRO A 41 -2.36 7.21 -1.62
N LEU A 42 -3.66 7.47 -1.73
CA LEU A 42 -4.69 7.02 -0.80
C LEU A 42 -5.34 5.69 -1.22
N ASN A 43 -4.77 4.97 -2.17
CA ASN A 43 -5.22 3.66 -2.61
C ASN A 43 -4.33 2.57 -2.03
N LEU A 44 -4.89 1.68 -1.22
CA LEU A 44 -4.13 0.63 -0.52
C LEU A 44 -3.69 -0.52 -1.41
N ILE A 45 -4.47 -0.86 -2.45
CA ILE A 45 -4.21 -2.03 -3.31
C ILE A 45 -3.71 -1.65 -4.71
N ASN A 46 -3.60 -0.36 -5.01
CA ASN A 46 -3.21 0.20 -6.31
C ASN A 46 -4.07 -0.28 -7.50
N LYS A 47 -5.28 -0.78 -7.26
CA LYS A 47 -6.25 -1.13 -8.30
C LYS A 47 -7.30 -0.03 -8.42
N SER A 48 -7.72 0.26 -9.68
CA SER A 48 -8.82 1.19 -9.91
C SER A 48 -10.14 0.55 -9.49
N SER A 49 -10.67 0.96 -8.35
CA SER A 49 -11.97 0.50 -7.85
C SER A 49 -12.62 1.57 -6.98
N ARG A 50 -13.96 1.62 -7.00
CA ARG A 50 -14.75 2.58 -6.22
C ARG A 50 -14.40 2.57 -4.74
N LYS A 51 -14.25 1.38 -4.15
CA LYS A 51 -13.94 1.17 -2.73
C LYS A 51 -12.60 1.80 -2.34
N HIS A 52 -11.57 1.66 -3.18
CA HIS A 52 -10.19 2.05 -2.87
C HIS A 52 -9.77 3.39 -3.47
N SER A 53 -10.67 4.07 -4.17
CA SER A 53 -10.39 5.36 -4.80
C SER A 53 -10.40 6.48 -3.75
N GLY A 54 -9.23 6.83 -3.23
CA GLY A 54 -9.09 7.79 -2.15
C GLY A 54 -9.40 9.23 -2.53
N PHE A 55 -9.21 9.58 -3.81
CA PHE A 55 -9.51 10.94 -4.29
C PHE A 55 -11.02 11.18 -4.39
N VAL A 56 -11.83 10.14 -4.60
CA VAL A 56 -13.29 10.24 -4.70
C VAL A 56 -13.96 10.11 -3.32
N ASN A 57 -13.45 9.20 -2.47
CA ASN A 57 -14.05 8.93 -1.16
C ASN A 57 -13.77 10.06 -0.17
N ASP A 58 -14.76 10.43 0.66
CA ASP A 58 -14.61 11.44 1.71
C ASP A 58 -13.63 11.01 2.79
N LYS A 59 -13.70 9.74 3.18
CA LYS A 59 -12.78 9.11 4.12
C LYS A 59 -11.89 8.12 3.38
N ALA A 60 -10.59 8.31 3.43
CA ALA A 60 -9.62 7.45 2.76
C ALA A 60 -8.36 7.25 3.60
N ILE A 61 -7.73 6.09 3.44
CA ILE A 61 -6.48 5.73 4.12
C ILE A 61 -5.45 5.39 3.06
N GLY A 62 -4.30 6.03 3.16
CA GLY A 62 -3.11 5.69 2.39
C GLY A 62 -2.00 5.19 3.31
N ILE A 63 -1.19 4.27 2.84
CA ILE A 63 -0.02 3.77 3.58
C ILE A 63 1.18 3.78 2.65
N SER A 64 2.23 4.47 3.09
CA SER A 64 3.48 4.60 2.36
C SER A 64 4.67 4.22 3.22
N ALA A 65 5.77 3.86 2.58
CA ALA A 65 7.05 3.67 3.24
C ALA A 65 7.62 5.03 3.67
N GLY A 66 8.11 5.10 4.88
CA GLY A 66 8.90 6.21 5.39
C GLY A 66 10.38 5.85 5.46
N GLU A 67 11.18 6.77 6.00
CA GLU A 67 12.61 6.56 6.18
C GLU A 67 12.90 5.44 7.20
N LYS A 68 14.04 4.77 7.05
CA LYS A 68 14.54 3.74 7.99
C LYS A 68 13.50 2.65 8.34
N GLY A 69 12.68 2.23 7.38
CA GLY A 69 11.67 1.19 7.59
C GLY A 69 10.43 1.65 8.38
N ALA A 70 10.21 2.96 8.50
CA ALA A 70 8.99 3.50 9.08
C ALA A 70 7.79 3.26 8.17
N VAL A 71 6.62 3.20 8.78
CA VAL A 71 5.33 3.13 8.06
C VAL A 71 4.58 4.43 8.30
N VAL A 72 4.28 5.14 7.23
CA VAL A 72 3.50 6.38 7.29
C VAL A 72 2.06 6.08 6.88
N VAL A 73 1.13 6.36 7.79
CA VAL A 73 -0.30 6.25 7.53
C VAL A 73 -0.87 7.64 7.32
N THR A 74 -1.51 7.85 6.19
CA THR A 74 -2.18 9.10 5.83
C THR A 74 -3.68 8.87 5.85
N THR A 75 -4.40 9.65 6.64
CA THR A 75 -5.86 9.62 6.71
C THR A 75 -6.45 10.94 6.19
N LYS A 76 -7.53 10.85 5.43
CA LYS A 76 -8.24 12.01 4.89
C LYS A 76 -9.29 12.49 5.89
N LYS A 77 -9.29 13.78 6.22
CA LYS A 77 -10.33 14.42 7.03
C LYS A 77 -11.48 14.88 6.12
N ALA A 78 -12.68 14.85 6.64
CA ALA A 78 -13.85 15.42 5.94
C ALA A 78 -13.91 16.94 6.11
N GLN A 79 -12.94 17.67 5.56
CA GLN A 79 -12.89 19.14 5.58
C GLN A 79 -12.73 19.68 4.15
N PRO A 80 -13.83 19.95 3.44
CA PRO A 80 -13.79 20.34 2.03
C PRO A 80 -13.10 21.68 1.79
N ASN A 81 -13.22 22.63 2.71
CA ASN A 81 -12.77 24.01 2.51
C ASN A 81 -11.29 24.24 2.82
N LYS A 82 -10.56 23.22 3.33
CA LYS A 82 -9.14 23.31 3.70
C LYS A 82 -8.32 22.16 3.10
N PRO A 83 -8.05 22.19 1.80
CA PRO A 83 -7.38 21.07 1.12
C PRO A 83 -5.96 20.80 1.64
N ALA A 84 -5.23 21.83 2.10
CA ALA A 84 -3.89 21.69 2.67
C ALA A 84 -3.90 20.93 4.02
N GLU A 85 -4.94 21.09 4.83
CA GLU A 85 -5.10 20.45 6.15
C GLU A 85 -5.91 19.15 6.10
N ASN A 86 -6.38 18.77 4.92
CA ASN A 86 -7.28 17.63 4.74
C ASN A 86 -6.61 16.27 5.04
N LEU A 87 -5.28 16.21 5.06
CA LEU A 87 -4.53 14.98 5.27
C LEU A 87 -3.82 15.00 6.63
N THR A 88 -4.09 13.99 7.45
CA THR A 88 -3.34 13.73 8.69
C THR A 88 -2.36 12.60 8.45
N LYS A 89 -1.07 12.85 8.69
CA LYS A 89 -0.01 11.86 8.59
C LYS A 89 0.42 11.37 9.97
N THR A 90 0.43 10.08 10.16
CA THR A 90 0.92 9.42 11.38
C THR A 90 2.06 8.50 11.02
N THR A 91 3.25 8.71 11.60
CA THR A 91 4.44 7.91 11.31
C THR A 91 4.69 6.90 12.43
N TYR A 92 4.81 5.65 12.06
CA TYR A 92 5.24 4.56 12.93
C TYR A 92 6.69 4.21 12.65
N SER A 93 7.56 4.37 13.64
CA SER A 93 8.99 4.10 13.50
C SER A 93 9.30 2.68 13.01
N GLY A 94 10.38 2.53 12.27
CA GLY A 94 10.89 1.24 11.82
C GLY A 94 11.27 0.30 12.97
N SER A 95 11.75 0.84 14.09
CA SER A 95 12.11 0.09 15.31
C SER A 95 10.91 -0.49 16.06
N LYS A 96 9.69 0.04 15.83
CA LYS A 96 8.48 -0.48 16.44
C LYS A 96 8.18 -1.89 15.94
N SER A 97 7.84 -2.83 16.87
CA SER A 97 7.54 -4.20 16.48
C SER A 97 6.40 -4.28 15.45
N ASN A 98 6.50 -5.22 14.53
CA ASN A 98 5.55 -5.40 13.45
C ASN A 98 4.12 -5.59 13.98
N ARG A 99 3.95 -6.44 15.00
CA ARG A 99 2.65 -6.71 15.64
C ARG A 99 1.99 -5.41 16.16
N LYS A 100 2.75 -4.58 16.90
CA LYS A 100 2.24 -3.30 17.42
C LYS A 100 1.94 -2.31 16.30
N THR A 101 2.72 -2.31 15.21
CA THR A 101 2.47 -1.48 14.04
C THR A 101 1.17 -1.90 13.34
N TYR A 102 0.98 -3.20 13.09
CA TYR A 102 -0.25 -3.70 12.44
C TYR A 102 -1.49 -3.46 13.28
N GLN A 103 -1.40 -3.63 14.58
CA GLN A 103 -2.50 -3.31 15.49
C GLN A 103 -2.86 -1.81 15.46
N ALA A 104 -1.86 -0.94 15.44
CA ALA A 104 -2.09 0.50 15.35
C ALA A 104 -2.74 0.91 14.02
N VAL A 105 -2.27 0.33 12.91
CA VAL A 105 -2.86 0.55 11.56
C VAL A 105 -4.30 0.04 11.51
N ALA A 106 -4.56 -1.17 12.01
CA ALA A 106 -5.90 -1.74 12.08
C ALA A 106 -6.86 -0.87 12.91
N ASN A 107 -6.37 -0.35 14.04
CA ASN A 107 -7.15 0.56 14.89
C ASN A 107 -7.45 1.89 14.18
N GLN A 108 -6.51 2.47 13.45
CA GLN A 108 -6.78 3.70 12.67
C GLN A 108 -7.84 3.48 11.60
N ALA A 109 -7.87 2.30 10.97
CA ALA A 109 -8.88 1.98 9.96
C ALA A 109 -10.27 1.73 10.56
N ALA A 110 -10.33 0.92 11.61
CA ALA A 110 -11.58 0.37 12.14
C ALA A 110 -12.14 1.14 13.35
N LYS A 111 -11.29 1.79 14.15
CA LYS A 111 -11.74 2.54 15.32
C LYS A 111 -12.61 3.71 14.89
N ASN A 112 -13.66 3.97 15.64
CA ASN A 112 -14.65 5.00 15.37
C ASN A 112 -15.37 4.85 14.01
N SER A 113 -15.45 3.61 13.49
CA SER A 113 -16.08 3.31 12.21
C SER A 113 -15.60 4.20 11.07
N TYR A 114 -14.29 4.53 11.06
CA TYR A 114 -13.73 5.43 10.06
C TYR A 114 -13.84 4.82 8.65
N ARG A 115 -13.15 3.71 8.40
CA ARG A 115 -13.22 2.88 7.19
C ARG A 115 -12.89 1.43 7.58
N ALA A 116 -13.79 0.80 8.31
CA ALA A 116 -13.63 -0.57 8.79
C ALA A 116 -13.48 -1.59 7.64
N ASP A 117 -14.06 -1.28 6.49
CA ASP A 117 -13.98 -2.04 5.25
C ASP A 117 -12.55 -2.13 4.67
N LEU A 118 -11.67 -1.19 5.01
CA LEU A 118 -10.28 -1.14 4.55
C LEU A 118 -9.27 -1.74 5.55
N ARG A 119 -9.73 -2.28 6.69
CA ARG A 119 -8.86 -2.79 7.74
C ARG A 119 -7.88 -3.86 7.24
N SER A 120 -8.35 -4.87 6.51
CA SER A 120 -7.50 -5.94 5.97
C SER A 120 -6.47 -5.39 4.99
N ALA A 121 -6.91 -4.64 4.00
CA ALA A 121 -6.03 -4.04 2.99
C ALA A 121 -4.97 -3.10 3.61
N ALA A 122 -5.32 -2.37 4.66
CA ALA A 122 -4.38 -1.51 5.38
C ALA A 122 -3.28 -2.33 6.08
N VAL A 123 -3.65 -3.41 6.77
CA VAL A 123 -2.68 -4.30 7.43
C VAL A 123 -1.80 -5.00 6.40
N GLU A 124 -2.35 -5.50 5.31
CA GLU A 124 -1.62 -6.12 4.20
C GLU A 124 -0.59 -5.17 3.60
N ARG A 125 -0.97 -3.93 3.31
CA ARG A 125 -0.05 -2.91 2.79
C ARG A 125 1.07 -2.59 3.79
N ALA A 126 0.74 -2.42 5.07
CA ALA A 126 1.73 -2.18 6.12
C ALA A 126 2.70 -3.37 6.28
N SER A 127 2.19 -4.59 6.18
CA SER A 127 2.99 -5.81 6.22
C SER A 127 3.95 -5.90 5.04
N ALA A 128 3.49 -5.63 3.82
CA ALA A 128 4.32 -5.61 2.62
C ALA A 128 5.46 -4.59 2.74
N ILE A 129 5.18 -3.37 3.23
CA ILE A 129 6.20 -2.33 3.46
C ILE A 129 7.23 -2.80 4.49
N LYS A 130 6.79 -3.33 5.64
CA LYS A 130 7.71 -3.85 6.66
C LYS A 130 8.56 -5.01 6.13
N GLN A 131 8.00 -5.85 5.28
CA GLN A 131 8.72 -6.97 4.67
C GLN A 131 9.76 -6.49 3.65
N SER A 132 9.45 -5.48 2.85
CA SER A 132 10.38 -4.94 1.85
C SER A 132 11.65 -4.30 2.46
N HIS A 133 11.58 -3.88 3.72
CA HIS A 133 12.73 -3.33 4.44
C HIS A 133 13.60 -4.37 5.15
N LYS A 134 13.21 -5.65 5.14
CA LYS A 134 14.06 -6.69 5.71
C LYS A 134 15.24 -6.98 4.81
N PRO A 135 16.44 -7.18 5.36
CA PRO A 135 17.58 -7.61 4.57
C PRO A 135 17.28 -8.97 3.91
N VAL A 136 17.64 -9.08 2.66
CA VAL A 136 17.55 -10.35 1.93
C VAL A 136 18.59 -11.29 2.51
N LYS A 137 18.17 -12.49 2.90
CA LYS A 137 19.12 -13.53 3.33
C LYS A 137 19.97 -13.94 2.14
N ALA A 138 21.27 -14.15 2.37
CA ALA A 138 22.12 -14.75 1.37
C ALA A 138 21.54 -16.10 0.92
N GLU A 139 21.63 -16.40 -0.37
CA GLU A 139 21.23 -17.70 -0.86
C GLU A 139 22.10 -18.78 -0.18
N PRO A 140 21.50 -19.85 0.31
CA PRO A 140 22.28 -20.95 0.89
C PRO A 140 23.15 -21.57 -0.21
N GLU A 141 24.39 -21.86 0.13
CA GLU A 141 25.30 -22.55 -0.80
C GLU A 141 24.64 -23.81 -1.35
N GLN A 142 24.72 -23.98 -2.66
CA GLN A 142 24.14 -25.15 -3.30
C GLN A 142 24.91 -26.40 -2.86
N LYS A 143 24.24 -27.25 -2.07
CA LYS A 143 24.80 -28.55 -1.70
C LYS A 143 24.94 -29.42 -2.95
N LEU A 144 26.15 -29.65 -3.37
CA LEU A 144 26.44 -30.56 -4.47
C LEU A 144 26.01 -31.98 -4.08
N ARG A 145 25.35 -32.69 -4.98
CA ARG A 145 24.88 -34.08 -4.78
C ARG A 145 25.30 -34.96 -5.94
N GLY A 146 25.47 -36.24 -5.65
CA GLY A 146 25.79 -37.24 -6.66
C GLY A 146 27.16 -37.03 -7.32
N ASN A 147 27.26 -37.21 -8.61
CA ASN A 147 28.52 -37.13 -9.36
C ASN A 147 29.20 -35.76 -9.33
N LYS A 148 28.41 -34.67 -9.18
CA LYS A 148 28.97 -33.30 -9.01
C LYS A 148 29.71 -33.15 -7.69
N ALA A 149 29.20 -33.75 -6.60
CA ALA A 149 29.87 -33.72 -5.31
C ALA A 149 31.19 -34.52 -5.34
N LYS A 150 31.22 -35.71 -5.97
CA LYS A 150 32.40 -36.50 -6.15
C LYS A 150 33.48 -35.78 -6.95
N LYS A 151 33.10 -35.12 -8.04
CA LYS A 151 34.00 -34.36 -8.90
C LYS A 151 34.57 -33.10 -8.19
N ALA A 152 33.76 -32.42 -7.37
CA ALA A 152 34.24 -31.30 -6.60
C ALA A 152 35.18 -31.71 -5.45
N ALA A 153 34.92 -32.86 -4.81
CA ALA A 153 35.82 -33.41 -3.79
C ALA A 153 37.18 -33.84 -4.42
N ALA A 154 37.17 -34.51 -5.56
CA ALA A 154 38.40 -34.87 -6.28
C ALA A 154 39.24 -33.64 -6.70
N ALA A 155 38.61 -32.56 -7.14
CA ALA A 155 39.30 -31.31 -7.49
C ALA A 155 39.85 -30.55 -6.26
N SER A 156 39.36 -30.80 -5.06
CA SER A 156 39.89 -30.21 -3.81
C SER A 156 41.07 -31.00 -3.23
N GLU A 157 41.26 -32.26 -3.64
CA GLU A 157 42.41 -33.10 -3.23
C GLU A 157 43.64 -32.93 -4.12
N GLU A 158 43.49 -32.33 -5.31
CA GLU A 158 44.61 -32.07 -6.27
C GLU A 158 45.26 -30.66 -6.06
N ASN A 159 44.76 -29.83 -5.15
CA ASN A 159 45.33 -28.52 -4.80
C ASN A 159 45.86 -28.51 -3.36
#